data_267c7e642d91b8499d8fe2093685af80
#
_entry.id   267c7e642d91b8499d8fe2093685af80
#
_cell.length_a   1.000
_cell.length_b   1.000
_cell.length_c   1.000
_cell.angle_alpha   90.00
_cell.angle_beta   90.00
_cell.angle_gamma   90.00
#
_symmetry.space_group_name_H-M   'P 1'
#
loop_
_entity.id
_entity.type
_entity.pdbx_description
1 polymer ?
#
loop_
_entity_poly.entity_id
_entity_poly.type
_entity_poly.pdbx_seq_one_letter_code
_entity_poly.pdbx_strand_id
1 'polypeptide(L)'
;MNGYVYPFTYFHALYSIPAKVNNPRNAYTSLLDDNIPTLQKINDDKTLNNSYMDPIVQISLDLTNIDEALETAAMAMRAGVDWLEAGTPLILAEGLHGVRKLREAFPGVPIVADLKTMDGGYLEAEMMAKAGATHVVVMARAHAETITCVVNAGRDFGVKVMGDNLGCEDMVAAAKWLEDLGCDFVIHHIGYDERRGIAAKGKRMPSPLDQLREVVKAVSIPVQAVGGLTLEQAILCPEYGAPLVVLGAPLTIDGDSFKTAGGDLESSLRLICEKIHGFKK
;
A
#
# COMPACT_ATOMS: atom_id res chain seq x y z
N MET A 1 25.71 -31.13 -32.61
CA MET A 1 26.18 -30.06 -31.72
C MET A 1 26.11 -28.76 -32.50
N ASN A 2 25.01 -28.06 -32.43
CA ASN A 2 24.85 -26.74 -33.05
C ASN A 2 24.46 -25.79 -31.96
N GLY A 3 25.45 -24.98 -31.50
CA GLY A 3 25.28 -23.94 -30.52
C GLY A 3 24.64 -22.72 -31.18
N TYR A 4 23.46 -22.32 -30.70
CA TYR A 4 22.86 -21.03 -31.03
C TYR A 4 23.48 -19.97 -30.11
N VAL A 5 24.29 -19.11 -30.70
CA VAL A 5 24.77 -17.87 -30.07
C VAL A 5 23.76 -16.78 -30.42
N TYR A 6 23.08 -16.22 -29.42
CA TYR A 6 22.25 -15.02 -29.60
C TYR A 6 23.16 -13.77 -29.55
N PRO A 7 23.12 -12.87 -30.53
CA PRO A 7 23.92 -11.65 -30.50
C PRO A 7 23.29 -10.62 -29.52
N PHE A 8 24.07 -10.23 -28.54
CA PHE A 8 23.80 -9.16 -27.58
C PHE A 8 23.99 -7.76 -28.23
N THR A 9 23.16 -7.37 -29.18
CA THR A 9 23.28 -6.04 -29.82
C THR A 9 21.94 -5.43 -30.21
N TYR A 10 21.04 -5.22 -29.24
CA TYR A 10 19.82 -4.43 -29.52
C TYR A 10 19.31 -3.56 -28.34
N PHE A 11 20.16 -3.18 -27.39
CA PHE A 11 19.70 -2.37 -26.25
C PHE A 11 20.27 -0.95 -26.16
N HIS A 12 20.96 -0.44 -27.21
CA HIS A 12 21.58 0.90 -27.15
C HIS A 12 20.96 1.97 -28.06
N ALA A 13 19.79 1.76 -28.64
CA ALA A 13 19.26 2.67 -29.67
C ALA A 13 17.97 3.45 -29.33
N LEU A 14 17.49 3.44 -28.05
CA LEU A 14 16.21 4.12 -27.74
C LEU A 14 16.27 5.23 -26.68
N TYR A 15 17.45 5.66 -26.24
CA TYR A 15 17.56 6.79 -25.29
C TYR A 15 18.51 7.88 -25.76
N SER A 16 18.20 8.46 -26.92
CA SER A 16 18.76 9.75 -27.30
C SER A 16 17.61 10.74 -27.43
N ILE A 17 17.18 11.33 -26.29
CA ILE A 17 16.29 12.50 -26.29
C ILE A 17 17.19 13.73 -26.18
N PRO A 18 17.12 14.69 -27.12
CA PRO A 18 17.93 15.92 -27.05
C PRO A 18 17.46 16.78 -25.87
N ALA A 19 18.41 17.22 -25.06
CA ALA A 19 18.21 18.23 -24.04
C ALA A 19 17.86 19.57 -24.70
N LYS A 20 16.58 19.97 -24.59
CA LYS A 20 16.09 21.36 -24.55
C LYS A 20 14.57 21.38 -24.66
N VAL A 21 13.87 21.38 -23.53
CA VAL A 21 12.53 21.99 -23.45
C VAL A 21 12.53 22.90 -22.24
N ASN A 22 12.31 24.16 -22.53
CA ASN A 22 12.20 25.26 -21.59
C ASN A 22 11.08 24.99 -20.56
N ASN A 23 11.40 25.27 -19.32
CA ASN A 23 10.56 25.25 -18.14
C ASN A 23 9.26 26.09 -18.30
N PRO A 24 8.05 25.50 -18.28
CA PRO A 24 6.83 26.27 -18.09
C PRO A 24 6.44 26.28 -16.60
N ARG A 25 7.26 26.89 -15.75
CA ARG A 25 6.76 27.38 -14.46
C ARG A 25 6.16 28.76 -14.77
N ASN A 26 4.84 28.86 -14.82
CA ASN A 26 4.02 30.05 -14.58
C ASN A 26 2.74 30.02 -15.43
N ALA A 27 1.75 29.20 -15.04
CA ALA A 27 0.37 29.37 -15.51
C ALA A 27 -0.74 28.81 -14.58
N TYR A 28 -0.43 28.31 -13.37
CA TYR A 28 -1.48 27.79 -12.47
C TYR A 28 -1.30 28.22 -11.00
N THR A 29 -1.02 29.50 -10.76
CA THR A 29 -0.87 30.04 -9.39
C THR A 29 -1.96 31.03 -9.01
N SER A 30 -3.22 30.79 -9.32
CA SER A 30 -4.29 31.73 -8.89
C SER A 30 -5.64 31.11 -8.59
N LEU A 31 -5.72 29.84 -8.17
CA LEU A 31 -6.99 29.26 -7.66
C LEU A 31 -6.70 28.11 -6.66
N LEU A 32 -5.93 28.38 -5.61
CA LEU A 32 -5.84 27.44 -4.48
C LEU A 32 -6.13 28.21 -3.20
N ASP A 33 -7.23 27.84 -2.56
CA ASP A 33 -7.57 28.23 -1.18
C ASP A 33 -6.43 27.83 -0.23
N ASP A 34 -6.07 28.73 0.68
CA ASP A 34 -4.93 28.66 1.63
C ASP A 34 -5.05 27.62 2.74
N ASN A 35 -5.89 26.58 2.60
CA ASN A 35 -6.16 25.58 3.64
C ASN A 35 -5.82 24.14 3.31
N ILE A 36 -5.05 23.87 2.24
CA ILE A 36 -4.53 22.53 1.99
C ILE A 36 -3.13 22.44 2.62
N PRO A 37 -2.87 21.51 3.56
CA PRO A 37 -1.52 21.30 4.07
C PRO A 37 -0.62 20.89 2.90
N THR A 38 0.37 21.72 2.59
CA THR A 38 1.33 21.44 1.53
C THR A 38 2.09 20.16 1.86
N LEU A 39 2.34 19.33 0.84
CA LEU A 39 3.16 18.10 0.90
C LEU A 39 4.53 18.30 1.60
N GLN A 40 4.98 19.53 1.71
CA GLN A 40 6.20 19.93 2.39
C GLN A 40 6.13 19.74 3.92
N LYS A 41 4.94 19.76 4.54
CA LYS A 41 4.77 19.51 5.98
C LYS A 41 4.84 18.04 6.35
N ILE A 42 4.66 17.14 5.40
CA ILE A 42 4.74 15.68 5.62
C ILE A 42 6.20 15.19 5.61
N ASN A 43 7.11 15.94 4.97
CA ASN A 43 8.51 15.54 4.82
C ASN A 43 9.44 15.96 5.97
N ASP A 44 9.01 16.85 6.86
CA ASP A 44 9.88 17.38 7.94
C ASP A 44 9.74 16.64 9.28
N ASP A 45 8.79 15.68 9.39
CA ASP A 45 8.60 14.93 10.63
C ASP A 45 9.40 13.63 10.62
N LYS A 46 10.67 13.73 11.03
CA LYS A 46 11.61 12.61 11.20
C LYS A 46 11.29 11.70 12.40
N THR A 47 10.11 11.81 12.99
CA THR A 47 9.68 11.02 14.16
C THR A 47 8.27 10.48 14.01
N LEU A 48 7.97 9.78 12.89
CA LEU A 48 6.81 8.89 12.86
C LEU A 48 7.12 7.67 13.71
N ASN A 49 6.99 7.82 15.02
CA ASN A 49 7.04 6.70 15.94
C ASN A 49 5.63 6.08 15.98
N ASN A 50 5.53 4.75 15.96
CA ASN A 50 4.29 3.96 16.05
C ASN A 50 3.30 4.47 17.15
N SER A 51 3.82 5.21 18.14
CA SER A 51 3.06 5.72 19.29
C SER A 51 2.32 7.04 19.04
N TYR A 52 2.51 7.73 17.91
CA TYR A 52 1.98 9.09 17.70
C TYR A 52 1.16 9.28 16.42
N MET A 53 1.04 8.25 15.59
CA MET A 53 0.25 8.33 14.38
C MET A 53 -1.24 8.15 14.70
N ASP A 54 -2.08 9.04 14.20
CA ASP A 54 -3.53 8.85 14.24
C ASP A 54 -3.91 7.61 13.42
N PRO A 55 -4.92 6.85 13.84
CA PRO A 55 -5.36 5.69 13.09
C PRO A 55 -5.80 6.05 11.66
N ILE A 56 -5.38 5.23 10.70
CA ILE A 56 -5.64 5.38 9.26
C ILE A 56 -6.38 4.16 8.75
N VAL A 57 -7.45 4.38 8.00
CA VAL A 57 -8.17 3.34 7.27
C VAL A 57 -7.78 3.41 5.80
N GLN A 58 -7.24 2.32 5.28
CA GLN A 58 -6.91 2.14 3.87
C GLN A 58 -7.87 1.14 3.24
N ILE A 59 -8.31 1.40 2.01
CA ILE A 59 -9.03 0.41 1.21
C ILE A 59 -8.14 -0.11 0.09
N SER A 60 -7.98 -1.44 0.01
CA SER A 60 -7.33 -2.10 -1.11
C SER A 60 -8.36 -2.40 -2.21
N LEU A 61 -8.13 -1.84 -3.40
CA LEU A 61 -8.97 -2.03 -4.58
C LEU A 61 -8.47 -3.27 -5.35
N ASP A 62 -8.84 -4.46 -4.87
CA ASP A 62 -8.48 -5.75 -5.47
C ASP A 62 -9.44 -6.14 -6.60
N LEU A 63 -9.75 -5.16 -7.45
CA LEU A 63 -10.63 -5.26 -8.60
C LEU A 63 -9.80 -5.39 -9.89
N THR A 64 -10.41 -5.88 -10.96
CA THR A 64 -9.74 -6.08 -12.25
C THR A 64 -10.23 -5.13 -13.34
N ASN A 65 -11.00 -4.12 -12.96
CA ASN A 65 -11.58 -3.11 -13.84
C ASN A 65 -11.46 -1.73 -13.20
N ILE A 66 -10.93 -0.76 -13.94
CA ILE A 66 -10.67 0.57 -13.41
C ILE A 66 -11.95 1.35 -13.09
N ASP A 67 -13.02 1.18 -13.86
CA ASP A 67 -14.26 1.92 -13.63
C ASP A 67 -14.92 1.46 -12.31
N GLU A 68 -14.95 0.14 -12.07
CA GLU A 68 -15.42 -0.43 -10.78
C GLU A 68 -14.52 0.02 -9.61
N ALA A 69 -13.21 0.10 -9.83
CA ALA A 69 -12.26 0.57 -8.81
C ALA A 69 -12.50 2.04 -8.47
N LEU A 70 -12.77 2.90 -9.45
CA LEU A 70 -13.08 4.32 -9.25
C LEU A 70 -14.41 4.51 -8.50
N GLU A 71 -15.44 3.76 -8.85
CA GLU A 71 -16.75 3.79 -8.14
C GLU A 71 -16.59 3.36 -6.68
N THR A 72 -15.86 2.27 -6.45
CA THR A 72 -15.57 1.76 -5.10
C THR A 72 -14.74 2.75 -4.29
N ALA A 73 -13.71 3.34 -4.89
CA ALA A 73 -12.88 4.36 -4.25
C ALA A 73 -13.72 5.60 -3.87
N ALA A 74 -14.58 6.07 -4.77
CA ALA A 74 -15.45 7.22 -4.50
C ALA A 74 -16.41 6.95 -3.31
N MET A 75 -16.97 5.75 -3.25
CA MET A 75 -17.80 5.32 -2.12
C MET A 75 -16.99 5.25 -0.82
N ALA A 76 -15.81 4.67 -0.86
CA ALA A 76 -14.93 4.56 0.30
C ALA A 76 -14.51 5.93 0.84
N MET A 77 -14.18 6.87 -0.04
CA MET A 77 -13.86 8.25 0.35
C MET A 77 -15.05 8.95 1.04
N ARG A 78 -16.28 8.77 0.54
CA ARG A 78 -17.48 9.30 1.22
C ARG A 78 -17.73 8.65 2.58
N ALA A 79 -17.30 7.41 2.75
CA ALA A 79 -17.40 6.69 4.03
C ALA A 79 -16.34 7.12 5.05
N GLY A 80 -15.32 7.89 4.66
CA GLY A 80 -14.28 8.38 5.55
C GLY A 80 -12.97 7.57 5.52
N VAL A 81 -12.75 6.77 4.48
CA VAL A 81 -11.46 6.11 4.24
C VAL A 81 -10.40 7.16 3.92
N ASP A 82 -9.18 6.97 4.44
CA ASP A 82 -8.10 7.95 4.34
C ASP A 82 -7.18 7.69 3.14
N TRP A 83 -6.86 6.42 2.85
CA TRP A 83 -5.92 6.01 1.82
C TRP A 83 -6.56 5.05 0.82
N LEU A 84 -6.19 5.20 -0.44
CA LEU A 84 -6.56 4.26 -1.51
C LEU A 84 -5.36 3.39 -1.86
N GLU A 85 -5.63 2.13 -2.18
CA GLU A 85 -4.60 1.23 -2.68
C GLU A 85 -5.01 0.69 -4.04
N ALA A 86 -4.14 0.88 -5.03
CA ALA A 86 -4.18 0.08 -6.24
C ALA A 86 -3.70 -1.32 -5.89
N GLY A 87 -4.61 -2.21 -5.61
CA GLY A 87 -4.31 -3.60 -5.24
C GLY A 87 -3.58 -4.34 -6.35
N THR A 88 -2.88 -5.41 -5.99
CA THR A 88 -2.13 -6.22 -6.97
C THR A 88 -3.00 -6.65 -8.16
N PRO A 89 -4.26 -7.12 -7.99
CA PRO A 89 -5.13 -7.48 -9.12
C PRO A 89 -5.40 -6.32 -10.07
N LEU A 90 -5.61 -5.11 -9.54
CA LEU A 90 -5.85 -3.92 -10.35
C LEU A 90 -4.60 -3.54 -11.15
N ILE A 91 -3.43 -3.59 -10.53
CA ILE A 91 -2.16 -3.30 -11.23
C ILE A 91 -1.89 -4.34 -12.32
N LEU A 92 -2.17 -5.62 -12.07
CA LEU A 92 -2.01 -6.68 -13.07
C LEU A 92 -2.96 -6.51 -14.25
N ALA A 93 -4.19 -6.06 -14.01
CA ALA A 93 -5.20 -5.88 -15.07
C ALA A 93 -4.99 -4.60 -15.87
N GLU A 94 -4.68 -3.49 -15.20
CA GLU A 94 -4.69 -2.13 -15.76
C GLU A 94 -3.29 -1.51 -15.89
N GLY A 95 -2.28 -2.10 -15.24
CA GLY A 95 -0.93 -1.56 -15.21
C GLY A 95 -0.87 -0.15 -14.61
N LEU A 96 0.06 0.67 -15.11
CA LEU A 96 0.23 2.07 -14.69
C LEU A 96 -1.01 2.95 -14.96
N HIS A 97 -1.88 2.51 -15.89
CA HIS A 97 -3.11 3.23 -16.20
C HIS A 97 -4.03 3.30 -14.98
N GLY A 98 -4.17 2.19 -14.25
CA GLY A 98 -4.99 2.14 -13.03
C GLY A 98 -4.53 3.15 -11.97
N VAL A 99 -3.21 3.21 -11.70
CA VAL A 99 -2.65 4.17 -10.73
C VAL A 99 -2.86 5.62 -11.18
N ARG A 100 -2.64 5.93 -12.48
CA ARG A 100 -2.89 7.28 -13.01
C ARG A 100 -4.34 7.69 -12.89
N LYS A 101 -5.28 6.79 -13.19
CA LYS A 101 -6.72 7.06 -13.09
C LYS A 101 -7.16 7.33 -11.65
N LEU A 102 -6.65 6.56 -10.70
CA LEU A 102 -6.88 6.85 -9.28
C LEU A 102 -6.31 8.22 -8.89
N ARG A 103 -5.09 8.55 -9.31
CA ARG A 103 -4.49 9.87 -9.04
C ARG A 103 -5.27 11.02 -9.67
N GLU A 104 -5.74 10.86 -10.92
CA GLU A 104 -6.55 11.87 -11.62
C GLU A 104 -7.89 12.11 -10.90
N ALA A 105 -8.55 11.04 -10.46
CA ALA A 105 -9.84 11.11 -9.78
C ALA A 105 -9.74 11.59 -8.32
N PHE A 106 -8.64 11.28 -7.63
CA PHE A 106 -8.44 11.61 -6.21
C PHE A 106 -7.12 12.38 -5.99
N PRO A 107 -7.02 13.63 -6.50
CA PRO A 107 -5.83 14.45 -6.32
C PRO A 107 -5.63 14.78 -4.83
N GLY A 108 -4.46 14.49 -4.28
CA GLY A 108 -4.15 14.75 -2.86
C GLY A 108 -4.45 13.58 -1.90
N VAL A 109 -5.19 12.57 -2.31
CA VAL A 109 -5.36 11.36 -1.49
C VAL A 109 -4.10 10.49 -1.59
N PRO A 110 -3.56 9.95 -0.48
CA PRO A 110 -2.49 8.97 -0.54
C PRO A 110 -2.90 7.73 -1.35
N ILE A 111 -2.05 7.31 -2.30
CA ILE A 111 -2.26 6.13 -3.14
C ILE A 111 -1.11 5.17 -2.93
N VAL A 112 -1.42 3.98 -2.46
CA VAL A 112 -0.50 2.86 -2.31
C VAL A 112 -0.51 2.03 -3.60
N ALA A 113 0.65 1.76 -4.17
CA ALA A 113 0.80 0.81 -5.29
C ALA A 113 1.29 -0.54 -4.73
N ASP A 114 0.38 -1.52 -4.63
CA ASP A 114 0.70 -2.85 -4.10
C ASP A 114 1.27 -3.76 -5.20
N LEU A 115 2.51 -3.47 -5.58
CA LEU A 115 3.26 -4.23 -6.59
C LEU A 115 3.71 -5.59 -6.09
N LYS A 116 3.90 -5.75 -4.78
CA LYS A 116 4.60 -6.90 -4.21
C LYS A 116 5.96 -7.12 -4.86
N THR A 117 6.74 -6.05 -5.01
CA THR A 117 8.03 -6.05 -5.72
C THR A 117 8.97 -7.11 -5.16
N MET A 118 9.50 -7.96 -6.06
CA MET A 118 10.46 -9.02 -5.74
C MET A 118 11.82 -8.83 -6.42
N ASP A 119 11.86 -8.06 -7.51
CA ASP A 119 13.07 -7.73 -8.28
C ASP A 119 12.82 -6.46 -9.11
N GLY A 120 13.88 -5.87 -9.69
CA GLY A 120 13.76 -4.62 -10.47
C GLY A 120 13.34 -3.40 -9.65
N GLY A 121 13.60 -3.41 -8.34
CA GLY A 121 13.01 -2.53 -7.34
C GLY A 121 13.04 -1.04 -7.66
N TYR A 122 14.19 -0.50 -8.13
CA TYR A 122 14.28 0.92 -8.46
C TYR A 122 13.35 1.31 -9.61
N LEU A 123 13.37 0.53 -10.70
CA LEU A 123 12.56 0.82 -11.89
C LEU A 123 11.06 0.71 -11.60
N GLU A 124 10.63 -0.33 -10.88
CA GLU A 124 9.23 -0.52 -10.54
C GLU A 124 8.71 0.61 -9.64
N ALA A 125 9.47 0.99 -8.62
CA ALA A 125 9.11 2.10 -7.73
C ALA A 125 9.09 3.44 -8.48
N GLU A 126 10.05 3.73 -9.36
CA GLU A 126 10.07 4.90 -10.24
C GLU A 126 8.82 4.96 -11.12
N MET A 127 8.45 3.85 -11.74
CA MET A 127 7.26 3.77 -12.62
C MET A 127 5.98 4.11 -11.85
N MET A 128 5.81 3.59 -10.65
CA MET A 128 4.63 3.86 -9.82
C MET A 128 4.61 5.29 -9.29
N ALA A 129 5.75 5.82 -8.85
CA ALA A 129 5.88 7.22 -8.45
C ALA A 129 5.47 8.17 -9.58
N LYS A 130 5.98 7.94 -10.80
CA LYS A 130 5.63 8.72 -12.00
C LYS A 130 4.16 8.55 -12.43
N ALA A 131 3.53 7.44 -12.07
CA ALA A 131 2.10 7.24 -12.29
C ALA A 131 1.23 7.95 -11.24
N GLY A 132 1.81 8.44 -10.15
CA GLY A 132 1.13 9.20 -9.11
C GLY A 132 0.90 8.45 -7.80
N ALA A 133 1.52 7.28 -7.60
CA ALA A 133 1.57 6.64 -6.31
C ALA A 133 2.32 7.50 -5.29
N THR A 134 1.92 7.44 -4.03
CA THR A 134 2.60 8.08 -2.89
C THR A 134 3.35 7.06 -2.04
N HIS A 135 2.95 5.80 -2.14
CA HIS A 135 3.53 4.67 -1.44
C HIS A 135 3.72 3.50 -2.40
N VAL A 136 4.78 2.72 -2.22
CA VAL A 136 5.07 1.51 -3.00
C VAL A 136 5.37 0.35 -2.06
N VAL A 137 4.94 -0.85 -2.44
CA VAL A 137 5.10 -2.06 -1.62
C VAL A 137 6.23 -2.93 -2.16
N VAL A 138 7.14 -3.35 -1.26
CA VAL A 138 8.21 -4.31 -1.53
C VAL A 138 8.12 -5.47 -0.55
N MET A 139 8.39 -6.68 -1.05
CA MET A 139 8.31 -7.90 -0.24
C MET A 139 9.57 -8.11 0.62
N ALA A 140 9.40 -8.49 1.89
CA ALA A 140 10.50 -8.93 2.74
C ALA A 140 11.16 -10.24 2.24
N ARG A 141 10.53 -10.95 1.33
CA ARG A 141 11.08 -12.15 0.67
C ARG A 141 12.01 -11.83 -0.50
N ALA A 142 12.11 -10.56 -0.91
CA ALA A 142 13.07 -10.10 -1.91
C ALA A 142 14.49 -10.06 -1.33
N HIS A 143 15.50 -9.92 -2.21
CA HIS A 143 16.86 -9.70 -1.77
C HIS A 143 17.05 -8.31 -1.13
N ALA A 144 18.01 -8.18 -0.21
CA ALA A 144 18.35 -6.90 0.42
C ALA A 144 18.64 -5.79 -0.62
N GLU A 145 19.31 -6.14 -1.70
CA GLU A 145 19.62 -5.24 -2.82
C GLU A 145 18.35 -4.71 -3.48
N THR A 146 17.33 -5.56 -3.69
CA THR A 146 16.05 -5.14 -4.27
C THR A 146 15.34 -4.16 -3.35
N ILE A 147 15.24 -4.48 -2.05
CA ILE A 147 14.59 -3.61 -1.05
C ILE A 147 15.32 -2.25 -0.98
N THR A 148 16.66 -2.28 -0.93
CA THR A 148 17.50 -1.08 -0.94
C THR A 148 17.27 -0.24 -2.22
N CYS A 149 17.12 -0.88 -3.37
CA CYS A 149 16.80 -0.20 -4.62
C CYS A 149 15.43 0.49 -4.57
N VAL A 150 14.39 -0.14 -4.01
CA VAL A 150 13.08 0.49 -3.81
C VAL A 150 13.18 1.68 -2.86
N VAL A 151 13.92 1.53 -1.75
CA VAL A 151 14.13 2.62 -0.78
C VAL A 151 14.87 3.80 -1.42
N ASN A 152 15.87 3.55 -2.26
CA ASN A 152 16.58 4.62 -2.98
C ASN A 152 15.64 5.33 -3.96
N ALA A 153 14.85 4.59 -4.74
CA ALA A 153 13.83 5.19 -5.61
C ALA A 153 12.80 5.99 -4.81
N GLY A 154 12.40 5.49 -3.64
CA GLY A 154 11.52 6.21 -2.71
C GLY A 154 12.06 7.59 -2.34
N ARG A 155 13.35 7.69 -2.02
CA ARG A 155 14.03 8.96 -1.72
C ARG A 155 14.11 9.88 -2.94
N ASP A 156 14.46 9.32 -4.11
CA ASP A 156 14.68 10.10 -5.33
C ASP A 156 13.37 10.66 -5.92
N PHE A 157 12.26 9.94 -5.77
CA PHE A 157 10.94 10.31 -6.32
C PHE A 157 9.95 10.80 -5.27
N GLY A 158 10.32 10.83 -4.00
CA GLY A 158 9.47 11.33 -2.91
C GLY A 158 8.28 10.42 -2.58
N VAL A 159 8.40 9.11 -2.81
CA VAL A 159 7.38 8.12 -2.41
C VAL A 159 7.85 7.34 -1.18
N LYS A 160 6.91 6.93 -0.34
CA LYS A 160 7.18 6.12 0.84
C LYS A 160 7.25 4.64 0.50
N VAL A 161 8.08 3.91 1.22
CA VAL A 161 8.30 2.47 1.00
C VAL A 161 7.68 1.67 2.12
N MET A 162 6.79 0.76 1.76
CA MET A 162 6.10 -0.15 2.66
C MET A 162 6.65 -1.58 2.47
N GLY A 163 7.31 -2.11 3.49
CA GLY A 163 7.85 -3.46 3.47
C GLY A 163 6.82 -4.48 3.94
N ASP A 164 6.49 -5.46 3.10
CA ASP A 164 5.48 -6.49 3.37
C ASP A 164 6.12 -7.80 3.82
N ASN A 165 5.77 -8.29 5.02
CA ASN A 165 6.29 -9.53 5.59
C ASN A 165 5.52 -10.79 5.20
N LEU A 166 4.59 -10.69 4.23
CA LEU A 166 3.82 -11.82 3.71
C LEU A 166 4.70 -13.03 3.38
N GLY A 167 4.34 -14.19 3.89
CA GLY A 167 5.02 -15.45 3.62
C GLY A 167 6.38 -15.61 4.31
N CYS A 168 6.76 -14.73 5.23
CA CYS A 168 7.93 -14.92 6.07
C CYS A 168 7.62 -15.89 7.22
N GLU A 169 8.58 -16.76 7.55
CA GLU A 169 8.43 -17.70 8.65
C GLU A 169 8.50 -16.98 10.01
N ASP A 170 9.42 -16.04 10.14
CA ASP A 170 9.55 -15.17 11.31
C ASP A 170 9.16 -13.75 10.91
N MET A 171 7.91 -13.40 11.20
CA MET A 171 7.32 -12.09 10.86
C MET A 171 7.95 -10.95 11.66
N VAL A 172 8.42 -11.24 12.88
CA VAL A 172 9.07 -10.24 13.74
C VAL A 172 10.47 -9.92 13.23
N ALA A 173 11.26 -10.94 12.92
CA ALA A 173 12.58 -10.73 12.32
C ALA A 173 12.50 -10.05 10.97
N ALA A 174 11.51 -10.40 10.14
CA ALA A 174 11.27 -9.76 8.85
C ALA A 174 10.94 -8.26 9.01
N ALA A 175 10.09 -7.90 9.98
CA ALA A 175 9.74 -6.51 10.24
C ALA A 175 10.98 -5.67 10.64
N LYS A 176 11.81 -6.19 11.54
CA LYS A 176 13.07 -5.52 11.91
C LYS A 176 14.01 -5.34 10.73
N TRP A 177 14.15 -6.38 9.92
CA TRP A 177 15.01 -6.34 8.73
C TRP A 177 14.53 -5.30 7.71
N LEU A 178 13.21 -5.17 7.49
CA LEU A 178 12.65 -4.13 6.63
C LEU A 178 12.94 -2.72 7.15
N GLU A 179 12.80 -2.49 8.46
CA GLU A 179 13.17 -1.22 9.10
C GLU A 179 14.67 -0.94 8.95
N ASP A 180 15.54 -1.93 9.21
CA ASP A 180 17.00 -1.80 9.08
C ASP A 180 17.43 -1.45 7.65
N LEU A 181 16.70 -1.92 6.63
CA LEU A 181 16.91 -1.59 5.22
C LEU A 181 16.34 -0.22 4.81
N GLY A 182 15.60 0.45 5.70
CA GLY A 182 15.12 1.80 5.53
C GLY A 182 13.72 1.94 4.94
N CYS A 183 12.86 0.92 5.06
CA CYS A 183 11.45 1.06 4.78
C CYS A 183 10.79 2.08 5.73
N ASP A 184 9.79 2.81 5.24
CA ASP A 184 9.05 3.79 6.04
C ASP A 184 7.92 3.14 6.87
N PHE A 185 7.40 1.98 6.43
CA PHE A 185 6.31 1.23 7.07
C PHE A 185 6.59 -0.27 7.00
N VAL A 186 6.01 -1.01 7.94
CA VAL A 186 5.90 -2.48 7.89
C VAL A 186 4.46 -2.85 7.60
N ILE A 187 4.22 -3.74 6.64
CA ILE A 187 2.94 -4.41 6.41
C ILE A 187 3.02 -5.78 7.08
N HIS A 188 2.22 -5.96 8.14
CA HIS A 188 2.01 -7.25 8.78
C HIS A 188 0.85 -7.96 8.12
N HIS A 189 1.16 -8.95 7.29
CA HIS A 189 0.26 -9.50 6.29
C HIS A 189 0.09 -11.01 6.42
N ILE A 190 -1.16 -11.45 6.62
CA ILE A 190 -1.54 -12.86 6.54
C ILE A 190 -2.21 -13.14 5.20
N GLY A 191 -1.61 -14.02 4.42
CA GLY A 191 -2.01 -14.26 3.03
C GLY A 191 -3.43 -14.84 2.88
N TYR A 192 -4.10 -14.44 1.79
CA TYR A 192 -5.43 -14.95 1.44
C TYR A 192 -5.44 -16.47 1.24
N ASP A 193 -4.52 -16.99 0.43
CA ASP A 193 -4.44 -18.43 0.13
C ASP A 193 -4.01 -19.25 1.35
N GLU A 194 -3.11 -18.72 2.18
CA GLU A 194 -2.69 -19.34 3.42
C GLU A 194 -3.88 -19.54 4.37
N ARG A 195 -4.66 -18.47 4.60
CA ARG A 195 -5.83 -18.51 5.47
C ARG A 195 -6.83 -19.58 5.00
N ARG A 196 -7.17 -19.56 3.71
CA ARG A 196 -8.12 -20.52 3.12
C ARG A 196 -7.57 -21.93 3.12
N GLY A 197 -6.30 -22.11 2.79
CA GLY A 197 -5.64 -23.43 2.80
C GLY A 197 -5.56 -24.05 4.20
N ILE A 198 -5.39 -23.24 5.23
CA ILE A 198 -5.39 -23.69 6.62
C ILE A 198 -6.82 -24.01 7.07
N ALA A 199 -7.81 -23.16 6.77
CA ALA A 199 -9.21 -23.39 7.07
C ALA A 199 -9.76 -24.67 6.39
N ALA A 200 -9.39 -24.92 5.13
CA ALA A 200 -9.77 -26.13 4.41
C ALA A 200 -9.25 -27.42 5.06
N LYS A 201 -8.20 -27.33 5.87
CA LYS A 201 -7.67 -28.45 6.69
C LYS A 201 -8.36 -28.58 8.05
N GLY A 202 -9.45 -27.84 8.30
CA GLY A 202 -10.18 -27.85 9.57
C GLY A 202 -9.43 -27.18 10.73
N LYS A 203 -8.41 -26.38 10.46
CA LYS A 203 -7.66 -25.64 11.48
C LYS A 203 -8.18 -24.23 11.63
N ARG A 204 -7.90 -23.59 12.80
CA ARG A 204 -8.22 -22.18 13.01
C ARG A 204 -7.52 -21.32 11.94
N MET A 205 -8.30 -20.47 11.27
CA MET A 205 -7.78 -19.54 10.30
C MET A 205 -6.84 -18.54 11.01
N PRO A 206 -5.63 -18.32 10.51
CA PRO A 206 -4.74 -17.31 11.08
C PRO A 206 -5.29 -15.90 10.86
N SER A 207 -4.97 -15.01 11.78
CA SER A 207 -5.39 -13.61 11.76
C SER A 207 -4.18 -12.69 11.84
N PRO A 208 -4.20 -11.52 11.24
CA PRO A 208 -3.16 -10.50 11.45
C PRO A 208 -2.95 -10.15 12.92
N LEU A 209 -3.97 -10.30 13.78
CA LEU A 209 -3.84 -10.03 15.20
C LEU A 209 -2.95 -11.04 15.96
N ASP A 210 -2.68 -12.23 15.38
CA ASP A 210 -1.99 -13.32 16.09
C ASP A 210 -0.58 -12.93 16.55
N GLN A 211 0.19 -12.15 15.77
CA GLN A 211 1.55 -11.69 16.11
C GLN A 211 1.71 -10.15 16.01
N LEU A 212 0.60 -9.42 15.89
CA LEU A 212 0.65 -7.99 15.65
C LEU A 212 1.38 -7.22 16.75
N ARG A 213 1.13 -7.56 18.01
CA ARG A 213 1.75 -6.88 19.17
C ARG A 213 3.26 -7.11 19.22
N GLU A 214 3.72 -8.30 18.84
CA GLU A 214 5.13 -8.66 18.78
C GLU A 214 5.84 -7.90 17.67
N VAL A 215 5.22 -7.82 16.48
CA VAL A 215 5.74 -7.06 15.35
C VAL A 215 5.80 -5.57 15.69
N VAL A 216 4.73 -5.00 16.23
CA VAL A 216 4.69 -3.59 16.65
C VAL A 216 5.78 -3.25 17.68
N LYS A 217 6.03 -4.12 18.65
CA LYS A 217 7.08 -3.91 19.66
C LYS A 217 8.50 -4.01 19.09
N ALA A 218 8.67 -4.69 17.97
CA ALA A 218 9.97 -4.98 17.38
C ALA A 218 10.52 -3.84 16.54
N VAL A 219 9.67 -2.89 16.10
CA VAL A 219 10.03 -1.80 15.18
C VAL A 219 9.58 -0.45 15.73
N SER A 220 10.24 0.62 15.26
CA SER A 220 9.87 2.00 15.58
C SER A 220 8.98 2.64 14.49
N ILE A 221 9.06 2.15 13.26
CA ILE A 221 8.24 2.62 12.14
C ILE A 221 6.80 2.10 12.24
N PRO A 222 5.81 2.81 11.65
CA PRO A 222 4.41 2.41 11.70
C PRO A 222 4.15 1.04 11.10
N VAL A 223 3.28 0.27 11.75
CA VAL A 223 2.85 -1.05 11.30
C VAL A 223 1.43 -0.99 10.74
N GLN A 224 1.25 -1.58 9.57
CA GLN A 224 -0.03 -1.81 8.93
C GLN A 224 -0.48 -3.25 9.19
N ALA A 225 -1.75 -3.44 9.54
CA ALA A 225 -2.36 -4.77 9.68
C ALA A 225 -3.26 -5.07 8.48
N VAL A 226 -3.03 -6.21 7.80
CA VAL A 226 -3.80 -6.64 6.63
C VAL A 226 -3.90 -8.17 6.55
N GLY A 227 -4.99 -8.65 5.95
CA GLY A 227 -5.22 -10.08 5.70
C GLY A 227 -6.51 -10.60 6.30
N GLY A 228 -7.67 -10.23 5.70
CA GLY A 228 -9.00 -10.73 6.05
C GLY A 228 -9.42 -10.41 7.48
N LEU A 229 -9.20 -9.17 7.88
CA LEU A 229 -9.69 -8.67 9.16
C LEU A 229 -11.23 -8.68 9.18
N THR A 230 -11.81 -9.22 10.25
CA THR A 230 -13.22 -8.97 10.56
C THR A 230 -13.39 -7.51 11.02
N LEU A 231 -14.63 -7.03 11.08
CA LEU A 231 -14.94 -5.70 11.60
C LEU A 231 -14.36 -5.51 13.02
N GLU A 232 -14.58 -6.48 13.89
CA GLU A 232 -14.10 -6.45 15.27
C GLU A 232 -12.57 -6.44 15.32
N GLN A 233 -11.91 -7.22 14.48
CA GLN A 233 -10.46 -7.28 14.40
C GLN A 233 -9.87 -5.97 13.87
N ALA A 234 -10.49 -5.36 12.86
CA ALA A 234 -10.06 -4.08 12.30
C ALA A 234 -10.08 -2.97 13.37
N ILE A 235 -11.15 -2.91 14.17
CA ILE A 235 -11.28 -1.94 15.26
C ILE A 235 -10.22 -2.15 16.36
N LEU A 236 -9.76 -3.39 16.57
CA LEU A 236 -8.73 -3.71 17.58
C LEU A 236 -7.29 -3.38 17.12
N CYS A 237 -7.03 -3.23 15.84
CA CYS A 237 -5.66 -3.00 15.35
C CYS A 237 -4.97 -1.78 16.02
N PRO A 238 -5.61 -0.61 16.17
CA PRO A 238 -5.00 0.51 16.88
C PRO A 238 -4.69 0.23 18.35
N GLU A 239 -5.52 -0.56 19.05
CA GLU A 239 -5.26 -0.98 20.44
C GLU A 239 -4.03 -1.89 20.53
N TYR A 240 -3.70 -2.63 19.46
CA TYR A 240 -2.51 -3.47 19.36
C TYR A 240 -1.27 -2.66 18.96
N GLY A 241 -1.45 -1.36 18.67
CA GLY A 241 -0.39 -0.44 18.31
C GLY A 241 -0.12 -0.34 16.80
N ALA A 242 -0.99 -0.92 15.97
CA ALA A 242 -0.93 -0.79 14.52
C ALA A 242 -1.87 0.33 14.05
N PRO A 243 -1.35 1.51 13.68
CA PRO A 243 -2.21 2.63 13.31
C PRO A 243 -2.83 2.49 11.92
N LEU A 244 -2.28 1.67 11.04
CA LEU A 244 -2.80 1.48 9.68
C LEU A 244 -3.60 0.18 9.60
N VAL A 245 -4.84 0.28 9.10
CA VAL A 245 -5.77 -0.84 8.95
C VAL A 245 -6.21 -0.93 7.50
N VAL A 246 -6.05 -2.10 6.87
CA VAL A 246 -6.46 -2.31 5.47
C VAL A 246 -7.73 -3.13 5.39
N LEU A 247 -8.66 -2.63 4.62
CA LEU A 247 -9.89 -3.32 4.23
C LEU A 247 -9.80 -3.66 2.73
N GLY A 248 -10.04 -4.93 2.37
CA GLY A 248 -10.03 -5.36 0.97
C GLY A 248 -11.35 -5.07 0.26
N ALA A 249 -11.30 -4.72 -1.02
CA ALA A 249 -12.45 -4.64 -1.91
C ALA A 249 -12.20 -5.45 -3.20
N PRO A 250 -13.16 -6.26 -3.68
CA PRO A 250 -14.53 -6.29 -3.14
C PRO A 250 -14.56 -6.90 -1.74
N LEU A 251 -15.29 -6.28 -0.85
CA LEU A 251 -15.46 -6.74 0.55
C LEU A 251 -16.08 -8.15 0.67
N THR A 252 -16.34 -8.78 -0.48
CA THR A 252 -16.88 -10.12 -0.62
C THR A 252 -15.84 -11.21 -0.78
N ILE A 253 -14.54 -10.88 -0.90
CA ILE A 253 -13.46 -11.88 -1.11
C ILE A 253 -13.35 -12.80 0.12
N ASP A 254 -13.52 -12.28 1.30
CA ASP A 254 -13.68 -13.04 2.54
C ASP A 254 -15.15 -13.19 2.92
N GLY A 255 -15.91 -13.68 2.00
CA GLY A 255 -17.36 -13.77 1.88
C GLY A 255 -18.22 -14.08 3.10
N ASP A 256 -17.64 -14.29 4.26
CA ASP A 256 -18.37 -14.57 5.49
C ASP A 256 -18.39 -13.38 6.46
N SER A 257 -17.43 -12.46 6.37
CA SER A 257 -17.31 -11.35 7.32
C SER A 257 -18.15 -10.11 6.95
N PHE A 258 -18.36 -9.84 5.65
CA PHE A 258 -19.08 -8.66 5.19
C PHE A 258 -20.48 -8.97 4.59
N LYS A 259 -20.73 -10.21 4.18
CA LYS A 259 -22.08 -10.63 3.74
C LYS A 259 -23.14 -10.60 4.84
N THR A 260 -22.74 -10.56 6.09
CA THR A 260 -23.67 -10.49 7.24
C THR A 260 -24.13 -9.09 7.57
N ALA A 261 -23.44 -8.05 7.08
CA ALA A 261 -23.95 -6.70 7.13
C ALA A 261 -25.03 -6.58 6.04
N GLY A 262 -26.25 -6.96 6.31
CA GLY A 262 -27.43 -6.78 5.42
C GLY A 262 -27.76 -5.30 5.19
N GLY A 263 -26.75 -4.46 5.11
CA GLY A 263 -26.78 -3.03 4.96
C GLY A 263 -25.97 -2.56 3.77
N ASP A 264 -26.12 -1.30 3.46
CA ASP A 264 -25.34 -0.56 2.50
C ASP A 264 -23.83 -0.61 2.87
N LEU A 265 -22.99 -0.97 1.90
CA LEU A 265 -21.53 -1.09 2.06
C LEU A 265 -20.90 0.22 2.54
N GLU A 266 -21.39 1.37 2.03
CA GLU A 266 -20.90 2.69 2.44
C GLU A 266 -21.17 2.92 3.93
N SER A 267 -22.35 2.55 4.42
CA SER A 267 -22.70 2.67 5.84
C SER A 267 -21.83 1.79 6.74
N SER A 268 -21.52 0.58 6.29
CA SER A 268 -20.61 -0.33 7.01
C SER A 268 -19.18 0.23 7.08
N LEU A 269 -18.64 0.72 5.97
CA LEU A 269 -17.35 1.37 5.94
C LEU A 269 -17.28 2.62 6.83
N ARG A 270 -18.35 3.44 6.80
CA ARG A 270 -18.46 4.64 7.65
C ARG A 270 -18.37 4.28 9.13
N LEU A 271 -19.11 3.26 9.56
CA LEU A 271 -19.06 2.79 10.95
C LEU A 271 -17.63 2.32 11.34
N ILE A 272 -16.96 1.61 10.44
CA ILE A 272 -15.57 1.16 10.68
C ILE A 272 -14.63 2.36 10.83
N CYS A 273 -14.69 3.32 9.91
CA CYS A 273 -13.87 4.52 9.95
C CYS A 273 -14.12 5.32 11.23
N GLU A 274 -15.38 5.56 11.61
CA GLU A 274 -15.73 6.25 12.85
C GLU A 274 -15.16 5.57 14.09
N LYS A 275 -15.21 4.22 14.15
CA LYS A 275 -14.67 3.46 15.28
C LYS A 275 -13.16 3.51 15.34
N ILE A 276 -12.48 3.38 14.21
CA ILE A 276 -11.03 3.39 14.14
C ILE A 276 -10.49 4.80 14.43
N HIS A 277 -11.05 5.85 13.82
CA HIS A 277 -10.67 7.24 14.05
C HIS A 277 -11.02 7.72 15.47
N GLY A 278 -12.05 7.14 16.07
CA GLY A 278 -12.44 7.43 17.45
C GLY A 278 -11.50 6.86 18.51
N PHE A 279 -10.54 6.01 18.12
CA PHE A 279 -9.55 5.48 19.03
C PHE A 279 -8.63 6.60 19.53
N LYS A 280 -8.71 6.88 20.83
CA LYS A 280 -7.82 7.81 21.53
C LYS A 280 -6.90 7.00 22.42
N LYS A 281 -5.59 7.17 22.24
CA LYS A 281 -4.55 6.60 23.13
C LYS A 281 -4.54 7.25 24.49
#